data_966c0c58539bf17b9c5cc187ca23e0f4
#
_entry.id   966c0c58539bf17b9c5cc187ca23e0f4
#
_cell.length_a   1.000
_cell.length_b   1.000
_cell.length_c   1.000
_cell.angle_alpha   90.00
_cell.angle_beta   90.00
_cell.angle_gamma   90.00
#
_symmetry.space_group_name_H-M   'P 1'
#
loop_
_entity.id
_entity.type
_entity.pdbx_description
1 polymer ?
#
loop_
_entity_poly.entity_id
_entity_poly.type
_entity_poly.pdbx_seq_one_letter_code
_entity_poly.pdbx_strand_id
1 'polypeptide(L)'
;GDMLEKADLVLYAGSLVPRELTFYAKEGATVRSSAGMDLEEQFALMKEFYDKGLFIVRLHTGDPCIYGAIQEQMAFFDRYKMSYHITPGISSFQAAAAALRSQFTIPEKVQSIILTRGEGRTPMPEKEQLHKLAQSQSTMCIYLSAGIVEQVQEELMQAYPPETPVAACYKLTWKEEKIYRGELK
;
A
#
# COMPACT_ATOMS: atom_id res chain seq x y z
N GLY A 1 -1.30 18.88 1.17
CA GLY A 1 -1.43 20.22 1.62
C GLY A 1 -2.48 20.45 2.70
N ASP A 2 -3.62 20.92 2.33
CA ASP A 2 -4.62 21.56 3.21
C ASP A 2 -5.00 20.79 4.48
N MET A 3 -5.09 19.46 4.43
CA MET A 3 -5.38 18.65 5.62
C MET A 3 -4.20 18.65 6.59
N LEU A 4 -2.99 18.53 6.10
CA LEU A 4 -1.78 18.55 6.94
C LEU A 4 -1.59 19.92 7.61
N GLU A 5 -1.88 21.01 6.90
CA GLU A 5 -1.80 22.38 7.42
C GLU A 5 -2.83 22.67 8.53
N LYS A 6 -3.90 21.89 8.59
CA LYS A 6 -4.95 22.01 9.63
C LYS A 6 -4.77 21.04 10.79
N ALA A 7 -3.93 20.02 10.61
CA ALA A 7 -3.80 18.94 11.59
C ALA A 7 -3.16 19.40 12.90
N ASP A 8 -3.74 18.96 14.00
CA ASP A 8 -3.16 19.07 15.35
C ASP A 8 -2.27 17.86 15.65
N LEU A 9 -2.63 16.70 15.07
CA LEU A 9 -1.82 15.48 15.08
C LEU A 9 -1.63 14.97 13.64
N VAL A 10 -0.39 14.76 13.25
CA VAL A 10 -0.02 14.00 12.06
C VAL A 10 0.65 12.71 12.50
N LEU A 11 -0.05 11.59 12.35
CA LEU A 11 0.49 10.26 12.62
C LEU A 11 0.79 9.57 11.29
N TYR A 12 2.06 9.38 10.94
CA TYR A 12 2.45 8.84 9.64
C TYR A 12 2.99 7.42 9.70
N ALA A 13 2.74 6.65 8.64
CA ALA A 13 3.04 5.23 8.55
C ALA A 13 4.49 4.97 8.13
N GLY A 14 5.42 5.01 9.09
CA GLY A 14 6.77 4.50 8.93
C GLY A 14 7.64 5.15 7.86
N SER A 15 8.63 4.39 7.40
CA SER A 15 9.73 4.87 6.56
C SER A 15 9.38 5.13 5.08
N LEU A 16 8.22 4.69 4.63
CA LEU A 16 7.78 4.89 3.24
C LEU A 16 7.03 6.21 3.02
N VAL A 17 6.76 6.96 4.07
CA VAL A 17 6.25 8.33 3.97
C VAL A 17 7.43 9.29 3.88
N PRO A 18 7.57 10.06 2.79
CA PRO A 18 8.61 11.08 2.70
C PRO A 18 8.51 12.08 3.85
N ARG A 19 9.61 12.29 4.55
CA ARG A 19 9.63 13.20 5.70
C ARG A 19 9.21 14.63 5.33
N GLU A 20 9.48 15.02 4.11
CA GLU A 20 9.15 16.35 3.58
C GLU A 20 7.63 16.61 3.62
N LEU A 21 6.79 15.58 3.54
CA LEU A 21 5.35 15.74 3.68
C LEU A 21 4.94 16.21 5.07
N THR A 22 5.72 15.89 6.09
CA THR A 22 5.43 16.32 7.47
C THR A 22 5.72 17.83 7.69
N PHE A 23 6.48 18.47 6.79
CA PHE A 23 6.76 19.89 6.85
C PHE A 23 5.55 20.78 6.52
N TYR A 24 4.51 20.19 5.92
CA TYR A 24 3.22 20.87 5.71
C TYR A 24 2.37 20.96 6.98
N ALA A 25 2.76 20.30 8.06
CA ALA A 25 2.04 20.41 9.33
C ALA A 25 2.18 21.83 9.90
N LYS A 26 1.10 22.37 10.47
CA LYS A 26 1.12 23.70 11.09
C LYS A 26 2.09 23.75 12.27
N GLU A 27 2.54 24.96 12.60
CA GLU A 27 3.32 25.19 13.81
C GLU A 27 2.55 24.73 15.06
N GLY A 28 3.24 24.03 15.97
CA GLY A 28 2.64 23.46 17.18
C GLY A 28 1.89 22.12 16.97
N ALA A 29 1.78 21.62 15.74
CA ALA A 29 1.22 20.28 15.52
C ALA A 29 2.13 19.19 16.08
N THR A 30 1.52 18.14 16.63
CA THR A 30 2.25 16.92 17.01
C THR A 30 2.44 16.05 15.76
N VAL A 31 3.70 15.77 15.41
CA VAL A 31 4.05 14.91 14.27
C VAL A 31 4.76 13.67 14.78
N ARG A 32 4.20 12.49 14.58
CA ARG A 32 4.71 11.23 15.10
C ARG A 32 4.72 10.14 14.02
N SER A 33 5.79 9.36 14.01
CA SER A 33 5.83 8.10 13.26
C SER A 33 5.15 7.00 14.05
N SER A 34 4.37 6.16 13.39
CA SER A 34 3.81 4.95 13.99
C SER A 34 4.73 3.72 13.88
N ALA A 35 5.95 3.87 13.32
CA ALA A 35 6.89 2.75 13.07
C ALA A 35 7.40 2.20 14.39
N GLY A 36 7.09 2.07 15.37
CA GLY A 36 7.50 1.47 16.66
C GLY A 36 6.35 1.45 17.65
N MET A 37 5.17 1.85 17.19
CA MET A 37 3.96 1.85 18.00
C MET A 37 3.14 0.60 17.68
N ASP A 38 2.67 -0.08 18.69
CA ASP A 38 1.64 -1.09 18.50
C ASP A 38 0.28 -0.45 18.19
N LEU A 39 -0.72 -1.29 17.92
CA LEU A 39 -2.03 -0.82 17.51
C LEU A 39 -2.77 -0.07 18.61
N GLU A 40 -2.63 -0.54 19.86
CA GLU A 40 -3.22 0.09 21.03
C GLU A 40 -2.63 1.47 21.31
N GLU A 41 -1.32 1.61 21.19
CA GLU A 41 -0.63 2.90 21.34
C GLU A 41 -1.07 3.92 20.28
N GLN A 42 -1.22 3.46 19.02
CA GLN A 42 -1.74 4.31 17.95
C GLN A 42 -3.17 4.77 18.23
N PHE A 43 -4.03 3.87 18.68
CA PHE A 43 -5.42 4.19 19.02
C PHE A 43 -5.51 5.13 20.19
N ALA A 44 -4.77 4.87 21.25
CA ALA A 44 -4.75 5.72 22.45
C ALA A 44 -4.34 7.16 22.10
N LEU A 45 -3.30 7.33 21.28
CA LEU A 45 -2.86 8.63 20.82
C LEU A 45 -3.93 9.36 20.00
N MET A 46 -4.50 8.70 19.00
CA MET A 46 -5.55 9.30 18.17
C MET A 46 -6.79 9.63 18.99
N LYS A 47 -7.19 8.77 19.91
CA LYS A 47 -8.34 9.01 20.77
C LYS A 47 -8.12 10.18 21.72
N GLU A 48 -6.94 10.33 22.30
CA GLU A 48 -6.60 11.48 23.15
C GLU A 48 -6.81 12.81 22.43
N PHE A 49 -6.34 12.91 21.18
CA PHE A 49 -6.53 14.12 20.36
C PHE A 49 -7.99 14.32 19.96
N TYR A 50 -8.68 13.23 19.58
CA TYR A 50 -10.09 13.29 19.19
C TYR A 50 -10.97 13.77 20.32
N ASP A 51 -10.79 13.27 21.54
CA ASP A 51 -11.57 13.64 22.72
C ASP A 51 -11.41 15.12 23.10
N LYS A 52 -10.29 15.73 22.68
CA LYS A 52 -10.04 17.16 22.81
C LYS A 52 -10.62 18.00 21.67
N GLY A 53 -11.32 17.37 20.71
CA GLY A 53 -11.88 18.05 19.52
C GLY A 53 -10.83 18.49 18.52
N LEU A 54 -9.65 17.89 18.55
CA LEU A 54 -8.53 18.25 17.69
C LEU A 54 -8.54 17.46 16.37
N PHE A 55 -7.99 18.04 15.31
CA PHE A 55 -7.98 17.46 13.98
C PHE A 55 -6.77 16.55 13.77
N ILE A 56 -7.04 15.31 13.38
CA ILE A 56 -6.03 14.26 13.22
C ILE A 56 -5.90 13.89 11.75
N VAL A 57 -4.68 13.80 11.28
CA VAL A 57 -4.36 13.22 9.97
C VAL A 57 -3.54 11.95 10.17
N ARG A 58 -4.11 10.81 9.76
CA ARG A 58 -3.38 9.54 9.63
C ARG A 58 -2.82 9.46 8.23
N LEU A 59 -1.53 9.72 8.08
CA LEU A 59 -0.87 9.79 6.78
C LEU A 59 -0.31 8.41 6.38
N HIS A 60 -0.74 7.92 5.23
CA HIS A 60 -0.31 6.67 4.61
C HIS A 60 0.46 6.92 3.31
N THR A 61 1.16 5.90 2.82
CA THR A 61 1.67 5.84 1.45
C THR A 61 0.66 5.19 0.52
N GLY A 62 0.58 5.66 -0.70
CA GLY A 62 -0.34 5.13 -1.70
C GLY A 62 -1.80 5.33 -1.32
N ASP A 63 -2.60 4.30 -1.51
CA ASP A 63 -4.00 4.27 -1.09
C ASP A 63 -4.13 3.54 0.26
N PRO A 64 -4.77 4.14 1.27
CA PRO A 64 -4.93 3.51 2.59
C PRO A 64 -5.69 2.19 2.56
N CYS A 65 -6.60 2.01 1.59
CA CYS A 65 -7.42 0.82 1.48
C CYS A 65 -6.71 -0.36 0.79
N ILE A 66 -5.51 -0.15 0.23
CA ILE A 66 -4.71 -1.20 -0.43
C ILE A 66 -3.47 -1.49 0.42
N TYR A 67 -3.50 -2.56 1.17
CA TYR A 67 -2.44 -3.00 2.11
C TYR A 67 -2.05 -1.94 3.16
N GLY A 68 -2.95 -1.00 3.46
CA GLY A 68 -2.70 0.07 4.44
C GLY A 68 -2.96 -0.31 5.89
N ALA A 69 -3.45 -1.52 6.17
CA ALA A 69 -3.78 -2.02 7.51
C ALA A 69 -4.72 -1.07 8.30
N ILE A 70 -5.74 -0.53 7.62
CA ILE A 70 -6.68 0.44 8.23
C ILE A 70 -7.97 -0.19 8.76
N GLN A 71 -8.23 -1.46 8.45
CA GLN A 71 -9.50 -2.11 8.84
C GLN A 71 -9.70 -2.13 10.35
N GLU A 72 -8.66 -2.46 11.10
CA GLU A 72 -8.71 -2.47 12.57
C GLU A 72 -8.83 -1.05 13.14
N GLN A 73 -8.20 -0.06 12.50
CA GLN A 73 -8.35 1.34 12.88
C GLN A 73 -9.79 1.82 12.68
N MET A 74 -10.40 1.51 11.54
CA MET A 74 -11.81 1.84 11.27
C MET A 74 -12.74 1.18 12.28
N ALA A 75 -12.54 -0.11 12.56
CA ALA A 75 -13.34 -0.81 13.58
C ALA A 75 -13.22 -0.18 14.97
N PHE A 76 -12.05 0.33 15.32
CA PHE A 76 -11.85 1.09 16.55
C PHE A 76 -12.60 2.42 16.52
N PHE A 77 -12.50 3.19 15.44
CA PHE A 77 -13.21 4.46 15.30
C PHE A 77 -14.73 4.28 15.38
N ASP A 78 -15.26 3.27 14.70
CA ASP A 78 -16.70 2.93 14.74
C ASP A 78 -17.14 2.55 16.16
N ARG A 79 -16.34 1.71 16.85
CA ARG A 79 -16.63 1.31 18.23
C ARG A 79 -16.73 2.49 19.20
N TYR A 80 -15.88 3.49 19.04
CA TYR A 80 -15.86 4.68 19.89
C TYR A 80 -16.65 5.86 19.30
N LYS A 81 -17.37 5.62 18.21
CA LYS A 81 -18.19 6.64 17.51
C LYS A 81 -17.38 7.88 17.11
N MET A 82 -16.12 7.66 16.75
CA MET A 82 -15.26 8.70 16.22
C MET A 82 -15.61 8.94 14.74
N SER A 83 -15.82 10.19 14.35
CA SER A 83 -16.01 10.52 12.94
C SER A 83 -14.69 10.51 12.18
N TYR A 84 -14.68 9.93 11.00
CA TYR A 84 -13.51 9.89 10.11
C TYR A 84 -13.94 9.84 8.65
N HIS A 85 -13.00 10.13 7.77
CA HIS A 85 -13.14 9.85 6.35
C HIS A 85 -11.80 9.35 5.77
N ILE A 86 -11.88 8.65 4.66
CA ILE A 86 -10.71 8.16 3.94
C ILE A 86 -10.56 8.97 2.66
N THR A 87 -9.39 9.57 2.47
CA THR A 87 -9.03 10.21 1.21
C THR A 87 -8.32 9.18 0.33
N PRO A 88 -8.87 8.85 -0.86
CA PRO A 88 -8.20 7.95 -1.79
C PRO A 88 -6.82 8.46 -2.20
N GLY A 89 -5.90 7.54 -2.39
CA GLY A 89 -4.57 7.84 -2.87
C GLY A 89 -4.20 7.06 -4.13
N ILE A 90 -3.03 7.35 -4.69
CA ILE A 90 -2.48 6.61 -5.82
C ILE A 90 -1.62 5.48 -5.27
N SER A 91 -2.07 4.25 -5.44
CA SER A 91 -1.31 3.07 -5.04
C SER A 91 -0.13 2.81 -5.98
N SER A 92 0.87 2.08 -5.48
CA SER A 92 2.09 1.82 -6.23
C SER A 92 1.88 1.09 -7.56
N PHE A 93 0.83 0.28 -7.72
CA PHE A 93 0.54 -0.35 -9.01
C PHE A 93 0.15 0.69 -10.07
N GLN A 94 -0.59 1.73 -9.71
CA GLN A 94 -0.95 2.82 -10.62
C GLN A 94 0.28 3.66 -10.99
N ALA A 95 1.14 3.95 -10.01
CA ALA A 95 2.41 4.62 -10.24
C ALA A 95 3.33 3.77 -11.14
N ALA A 96 3.32 2.44 -10.97
CA ALA A 96 4.06 1.52 -11.84
C ALA A 96 3.55 1.57 -13.29
N ALA A 97 2.24 1.54 -13.52
CA ALA A 97 1.70 1.66 -14.88
C ALA A 97 2.16 2.95 -15.57
N ALA A 98 2.12 4.07 -14.86
CA ALA A 98 2.57 5.36 -15.38
C ALA A 98 4.09 5.35 -15.70
N ALA A 99 4.92 4.87 -14.79
CA ALA A 99 6.36 4.79 -14.97
C ALA A 99 6.76 3.81 -16.09
N LEU A 100 6.03 2.70 -16.20
CA LEU A 100 6.22 1.71 -17.27
C LEU A 100 5.66 2.15 -18.61
N ARG A 101 4.84 3.21 -18.65
CA ARG A 101 4.04 3.63 -19.82
C ARG A 101 3.22 2.47 -20.36
N SER A 102 2.54 1.77 -19.47
CA SER A 102 1.78 0.56 -19.79
C SER A 102 0.37 0.65 -19.24
N GLN A 103 -0.58 0.12 -19.98
CA GLN A 103 -1.94 -0.08 -19.52
C GLN A 103 -2.10 -1.53 -19.07
N PHE A 104 -2.73 -1.74 -17.93
CA PHE A 104 -2.93 -3.09 -17.38
C PHE A 104 -3.98 -3.91 -18.13
N THR A 105 -4.95 -3.24 -18.73
CA THR A 105 -6.02 -3.87 -19.51
C THR A 105 -5.78 -3.62 -20.99
N ILE A 106 -5.71 -4.69 -21.78
CA ILE A 106 -5.46 -4.64 -23.22
C ILE A 106 -6.60 -5.38 -23.91
N PRO A 107 -7.37 -4.73 -24.81
CA PRO A 107 -8.45 -5.38 -25.53
C PRO A 107 -8.00 -6.70 -26.17
N GLU A 108 -8.87 -7.72 -26.10
CA GLU A 108 -8.67 -9.07 -26.64
C GLU A 108 -7.53 -9.88 -25.96
N LYS A 109 -6.71 -9.27 -25.10
CA LYS A 109 -5.60 -9.96 -24.42
C LYS A 109 -5.85 -10.16 -22.93
N VAL A 110 -6.12 -9.08 -22.22
CA VAL A 110 -6.30 -9.12 -20.76
C VAL A 110 -7.24 -8.00 -20.32
N GLN A 111 -8.26 -8.34 -19.55
CA GLN A 111 -9.27 -7.38 -19.07
C GLN A 111 -9.36 -7.31 -17.54
N SER A 112 -8.57 -8.12 -16.84
CA SER A 112 -8.61 -8.21 -15.38
C SER A 112 -7.26 -7.84 -14.78
N ILE A 113 -7.30 -7.23 -13.61
CA ILE A 113 -6.12 -6.88 -12.81
C ILE A 113 -6.27 -7.56 -11.46
N ILE A 114 -5.29 -8.35 -11.08
CA ILE A 114 -5.24 -8.98 -9.76
C ILE A 114 -4.22 -8.22 -8.91
N LEU A 115 -4.68 -7.64 -7.82
CA LEU A 115 -3.81 -7.06 -6.78
C LEU A 115 -3.66 -8.12 -5.69
N THR A 116 -2.45 -8.59 -5.47
CA THR A 116 -2.19 -9.69 -4.52
C THR A 116 -0.79 -9.57 -3.92
N ARG A 117 -0.42 -10.53 -3.11
CA ARG A 117 0.93 -10.73 -2.56
C ARG A 117 1.29 -12.22 -2.56
N GLY A 118 2.57 -12.52 -2.47
CA GLY A 118 3.02 -13.88 -2.18
C GLY A 118 2.84 -14.25 -0.71
N GLU A 119 2.86 -15.54 -0.41
CA GLU A 119 2.84 -16.05 0.95
C GLU A 119 4.22 -15.87 1.60
N GLY A 120 4.33 -14.86 2.45
CA GLY A 120 5.52 -14.59 3.25
C GLY A 120 5.30 -15.03 4.70
N ARG A 121 5.61 -14.15 5.64
CA ARG A 121 5.37 -14.40 7.07
C ARG A 121 3.89 -14.50 7.43
N THR A 122 3.04 -13.81 6.68
CA THR A 122 1.59 -13.85 6.86
C THR A 122 1.01 -14.84 5.86
N PRO A 123 0.27 -15.85 6.31
CA PRO A 123 -0.35 -16.82 5.42
C PRO A 123 -1.28 -16.19 4.39
N MET A 124 -1.42 -16.83 3.24
CA MET A 124 -2.42 -16.52 2.25
C MET A 124 -3.60 -17.49 2.36
N PRO A 125 -4.84 -17.02 2.15
CA PRO A 125 -5.97 -17.95 2.03
C PRO A 125 -5.69 -18.98 0.95
N GLU A 126 -6.11 -20.23 1.18
CA GLU A 126 -5.85 -21.34 0.26
C GLU A 126 -6.30 -21.04 -1.18
N LYS A 127 -7.45 -20.36 -1.33
CA LYS A 127 -8.00 -20.01 -2.64
C LYS A 127 -7.28 -18.85 -3.33
N GLU A 128 -6.45 -18.12 -2.61
CA GLU A 128 -5.72 -16.92 -3.10
C GLU A 128 -4.22 -17.18 -3.26
N GLN A 129 -3.78 -18.43 -3.20
CA GLN A 129 -2.40 -18.79 -3.51
C GLN A 129 -2.04 -18.36 -4.94
N LEU A 130 -0.81 -17.88 -5.17
CA LEU A 130 -0.40 -17.30 -6.47
C LEU A 130 -0.63 -18.26 -7.63
N HIS A 131 -0.30 -19.55 -7.49
CA HIS A 131 -0.49 -20.55 -8.54
C HIS A 131 -1.98 -20.73 -8.91
N LYS A 132 -2.91 -20.48 -7.99
CA LYS A 132 -4.35 -20.53 -8.27
C LYS A 132 -4.82 -19.28 -8.98
N LEU A 133 -4.42 -18.09 -8.50
CA LEU A 133 -4.75 -16.82 -9.14
C LEU A 133 -4.14 -16.72 -10.54
N ALA A 134 -2.97 -17.29 -10.75
CA ALA A 134 -2.27 -17.32 -12.02
C ALA A 134 -3.04 -18.05 -13.14
N GLN A 135 -3.98 -18.94 -12.80
CA GLN A 135 -4.76 -19.68 -13.80
C GLN A 135 -5.56 -18.78 -14.75
N SER A 136 -5.94 -17.60 -14.31
CA SER A 136 -6.65 -16.63 -15.16
C SER A 136 -5.72 -15.93 -16.18
N GLN A 137 -4.41 -16.02 -16.03
CA GLN A 137 -3.40 -15.28 -16.83
C GLN A 137 -3.70 -13.76 -16.92
N SER A 138 -4.38 -13.23 -15.91
CA SER A 138 -4.65 -11.79 -15.79
C SER A 138 -3.39 -10.98 -15.56
N THR A 139 -3.43 -9.68 -15.77
CA THR A 139 -2.36 -8.80 -15.29
C THR A 139 -2.30 -8.88 -13.77
N MET A 140 -1.14 -9.22 -13.24
CA MET A 140 -0.96 -9.42 -11.79
C MET A 140 0.02 -8.40 -11.22
N CYS A 141 -0.42 -7.68 -10.18
CA CYS A 141 0.39 -6.75 -9.42
C CYS A 141 0.67 -7.34 -8.03
N ILE A 142 1.92 -7.73 -7.78
CA ILE A 142 2.30 -8.48 -6.59
C ILE A 142 3.03 -7.55 -5.62
N TYR A 143 2.45 -7.40 -4.43
CA TYR A 143 2.93 -6.55 -3.35
C TYR A 143 3.71 -7.36 -2.31
N LEU A 144 4.55 -6.67 -1.52
CA LEU A 144 5.16 -7.21 -0.29
C LEU A 144 5.94 -8.54 -0.50
N SER A 145 6.42 -8.82 -1.71
CA SER A 145 6.96 -10.12 -2.07
C SER A 145 8.42 -10.07 -2.58
N ALA A 146 9.08 -8.92 -2.45
CA ALA A 146 10.46 -8.76 -2.92
C ALA A 146 11.49 -9.71 -2.26
N GLY A 147 11.19 -10.19 -1.04
CA GLY A 147 12.05 -11.14 -0.33
C GLY A 147 11.81 -12.62 -0.68
N ILE A 148 10.85 -12.92 -1.55
CA ILE A 148 10.44 -14.28 -1.94
C ILE A 148 10.27 -14.42 -3.46
N VAL A 149 11.09 -13.71 -4.23
CA VAL A 149 10.96 -13.63 -5.70
C VAL A 149 11.03 -14.99 -6.37
N GLU A 150 11.93 -15.86 -5.93
CA GLU A 150 12.08 -17.22 -6.47
C GLU A 150 10.79 -18.04 -6.27
N GLN A 151 10.22 -18.02 -5.08
CA GLN A 151 8.94 -18.69 -4.80
C GLN A 151 7.81 -18.12 -5.65
N VAL A 152 7.73 -16.79 -5.79
CA VAL A 152 6.74 -16.13 -6.64
C VAL A 152 6.88 -16.59 -8.09
N GLN A 153 8.09 -16.63 -8.62
CA GLN A 153 8.38 -17.11 -9.98
C GLN A 153 7.90 -18.55 -10.17
N GLU A 154 8.26 -19.45 -9.26
CA GLU A 154 7.88 -20.87 -9.33
C GLU A 154 6.35 -21.06 -9.34
N GLU A 155 5.63 -20.32 -8.50
CA GLU A 155 4.18 -20.39 -8.45
C GLU A 155 3.53 -19.83 -9.74
N LEU A 156 4.03 -18.72 -10.25
CA LEU A 156 3.48 -18.10 -11.46
C LEU A 156 3.75 -18.94 -12.71
N MET A 157 4.90 -19.57 -12.81
CA MET A 157 5.28 -20.42 -13.93
C MET A 157 4.42 -21.69 -14.05
N GLN A 158 3.59 -22.00 -13.07
CA GLN A 158 2.59 -23.08 -13.18
C GLN A 158 1.45 -22.75 -14.16
N ALA A 159 1.27 -21.48 -14.51
CA ALA A 159 0.17 -21.06 -15.39
C ALA A 159 0.57 -20.01 -16.43
N TYR A 160 1.48 -19.09 -16.10
CA TYR A 160 1.97 -18.12 -17.08
C TYR A 160 3.08 -18.72 -17.95
N PRO A 161 3.12 -18.39 -19.25
CA PRO A 161 4.27 -18.73 -20.09
C PRO A 161 5.59 -18.13 -19.57
N PRO A 162 6.72 -18.84 -19.76
CA PRO A 162 8.03 -18.34 -19.31
C PRO A 162 8.43 -16.96 -19.89
N GLU A 163 7.93 -16.64 -21.09
CA GLU A 163 8.18 -15.38 -21.80
C GLU A 163 7.24 -14.23 -21.35
N THR A 164 6.40 -14.47 -20.35
CA THR A 164 5.51 -13.43 -19.83
C THR A 164 6.31 -12.22 -19.37
N PRO A 165 6.01 -11.01 -19.89
CA PRO A 165 6.71 -9.81 -19.49
C PRO A 165 6.52 -9.50 -18.00
N VAL A 166 7.60 -9.20 -17.32
CA VAL A 166 7.63 -8.84 -15.90
C VAL A 166 8.36 -7.53 -15.71
N ALA A 167 7.89 -6.73 -14.78
CA ALA A 167 8.62 -5.56 -14.30
C ALA A 167 8.66 -5.53 -12.78
N ALA A 168 9.83 -5.28 -12.22
CA ALA A 168 10.01 -5.01 -10.80
C ALA A 168 10.29 -3.51 -10.61
N CYS A 169 9.45 -2.86 -9.81
CA CYS A 169 9.54 -1.44 -9.54
C CYS A 169 9.91 -1.21 -8.07
N TYR A 170 10.97 -0.47 -7.86
CA TYR A 170 11.49 -0.16 -6.53
C TYR A 170 11.45 1.34 -6.26
N LYS A 171 10.87 1.75 -5.13
CA LYS A 171 10.80 3.15 -4.68
C LYS A 171 10.33 4.12 -5.78
N LEU A 172 9.26 3.77 -6.48
CA LEU A 172 8.68 4.67 -7.49
C LEU A 172 8.42 6.05 -6.91
N THR A 173 8.72 7.08 -7.71
CA THR A 173 8.64 8.51 -7.36
C THR A 173 9.70 9.03 -6.37
N TRP A 174 10.56 8.17 -5.85
CA TRP A 174 11.69 8.55 -5.02
C TRP A 174 12.96 8.79 -5.86
N LYS A 175 13.95 9.46 -5.30
CA LYS A 175 15.25 9.68 -5.98
C LYS A 175 15.97 8.37 -6.30
N GLU A 176 15.74 7.34 -5.50
CA GLU A 176 16.33 6.01 -5.64
C GLU A 176 15.48 5.06 -6.49
N GLU A 177 14.53 5.60 -7.25
CA GLU A 177 13.68 4.81 -8.14
C GLU A 177 14.50 3.89 -9.05
N LYS A 178 14.08 2.62 -9.12
CA LYS A 178 14.64 1.63 -10.04
C LYS A 178 13.53 0.81 -10.66
N ILE A 179 13.67 0.56 -11.95
CA ILE A 179 12.74 -0.26 -12.72
C ILE A 179 13.56 -1.33 -13.46
N TYR A 180 13.22 -2.56 -13.22
CA TYR A 180 13.78 -3.73 -13.92
C TYR A 180 12.69 -4.32 -14.80
N ARG A 181 13.05 -4.70 -16.02
CA ARG A 181 12.16 -5.35 -16.99
C ARG A 181 12.78 -6.64 -17.45
N GLY A 182 11.99 -7.67 -17.64
CA GLY A 182 12.44 -8.97 -18.08
C GLY A 182 11.27 -9.88 -18.43
N GLU A 183 11.56 -11.14 -18.46
CA GLU A 183 10.60 -12.23 -18.62
C GLU A 183 10.47 -12.99 -17.30
N LEU A 184 9.41 -13.78 -17.18
CA LEU A 184 9.11 -14.51 -15.94
C LEU A 184 10.17 -15.59 -15.63
N LYS A 185 10.80 -16.19 -16.64
CA LYS A 185 11.91 -17.16 -16.50
C LYS A 185 13.20 -16.55 -16.02
#